data_42260bd3060eb9409bdf04b91f1db78b
#
_entry.id   42260bd3060eb9409bdf04b91f1db78b
#
_cell.length_a   1.000
_cell.length_b   1.000
_cell.length_c   1.000
_cell.angle_alpha   90.00
_cell.angle_beta   90.00
_cell.angle_gamma   90.00
#
_symmetry.space_group_name_H-M   'P 1'
#
loop_
_entity.id
_entity.type
_entity.pdbx_description
1 polymer ?
#
loop_
_entity_poly.entity_id
_entity_poly.type
_entity_poly.pdbx_seq_one_letter_code
_entity_poly.pdbx_strand_id
1 'polypeptide(L)'
;MLGLALAVVILLPAGWWLWSLVRFPRDRTPEGAYQRVARAVNEGRAEKFFAYTETEAQHACFTIRTYRKQARDRVLAAYPEPERTQLAAEWAPEALAADGADVFVLHAAKRGWVDRLRRDLSGIAKVEIVRERATVQTVKGTRYAFRRRDNGIWGLTLFTAALHAEAEKAARDAALIEKNAGDYERVRGRERGAIDGG
;
A
#
# COMPACT_ATOMS: atom_id res chain seq x y z
N MET A 1 -42.30 37.55 -9.20
CA MET A 1 -41.88 36.91 -7.94
C MET A 1 -41.43 35.45 -8.09
N LEU A 2 -41.89 34.68 -9.10
CA LEU A 2 -41.47 33.30 -9.35
C LEU A 2 -40.00 33.13 -9.68
N GLY A 3 -39.38 34.08 -10.47
CA GLY A 3 -37.99 34.01 -10.89
C GLY A 3 -36.95 34.18 -9.77
N LEU A 4 -37.29 34.94 -8.73
CA LEU A 4 -36.41 35.17 -7.60
C LEU A 4 -36.33 33.92 -6.69
N ALA A 5 -37.46 33.21 -6.51
CA ALA A 5 -37.54 31.98 -5.72
C ALA A 5 -36.73 30.84 -6.40
N LEU A 6 -36.79 30.74 -7.74
CA LEU A 6 -36.06 29.71 -8.47
C LEU A 6 -34.54 29.95 -8.42
N ALA A 7 -34.08 31.21 -8.47
CA ALA A 7 -32.65 31.52 -8.35
C ALA A 7 -32.09 31.18 -6.96
N VAL A 8 -32.84 31.38 -5.89
CA VAL A 8 -32.41 31.01 -4.52
C VAL A 8 -32.33 29.52 -4.33
N VAL A 9 -33.24 28.74 -4.90
CA VAL A 9 -33.23 27.26 -4.82
C VAL A 9 -32.02 26.63 -5.53
N ILE A 10 -31.50 27.25 -6.59
CA ILE A 10 -30.33 26.75 -7.31
C ILE A 10 -29.02 27.27 -6.71
N LEU A 11 -28.98 28.52 -6.26
CA LEU A 11 -27.75 29.15 -5.76
C LEU A 11 -27.33 28.62 -4.37
N LEU A 12 -28.28 28.24 -3.52
CA LEU A 12 -27.97 27.70 -2.19
C LEU A 12 -27.24 26.36 -2.24
N PRO A 13 -27.70 25.33 -2.99
CA PRO A 13 -26.97 24.06 -3.09
C PRO A 13 -25.66 24.20 -3.86
N ALA A 14 -25.58 25.07 -4.88
CA ALA A 14 -24.33 25.34 -5.59
C ALA A 14 -23.31 26.05 -4.69
N GLY A 15 -23.74 27.04 -3.92
CA GLY A 15 -22.91 27.73 -2.92
C GLY A 15 -22.42 26.78 -1.81
N TRP A 16 -23.30 25.89 -1.33
CA TRP A 16 -22.94 24.85 -0.36
C TRP A 16 -21.92 23.85 -0.93
N TRP A 17 -22.11 23.44 -2.19
CA TRP A 17 -21.20 22.50 -2.86
C TRP A 17 -19.83 23.12 -3.12
N LEU A 18 -19.77 24.36 -3.63
CA LEU A 18 -18.54 25.13 -3.76
C LEU A 18 -17.84 25.37 -2.42
N TRP A 19 -18.60 25.68 -1.36
CA TRP A 19 -18.06 25.92 -0.04
C TRP A 19 -17.52 24.64 0.61
N SER A 20 -18.15 23.47 0.32
CA SER A 20 -17.66 22.15 0.77
C SER A 20 -16.36 21.78 0.06
N LEU A 21 -16.18 22.14 -1.20
CA LEU A 21 -14.93 21.95 -1.96
C LEU A 21 -13.78 22.82 -1.43
N VAL A 22 -14.09 24.06 -1.05
CA VAL A 22 -13.10 25.02 -0.51
C VAL A 22 -12.73 24.67 0.95
N ARG A 23 -13.64 24.09 1.71
CA ARG A 23 -13.44 23.70 3.11
C ARG A 23 -12.80 22.32 3.30
N PHE A 24 -12.66 21.53 2.25
CA PHE A 24 -11.97 20.25 2.40
C PHE A 24 -10.49 20.54 2.67
N PRO A 25 -9.96 20.19 3.86
CA PRO A 25 -8.56 20.47 4.18
C PRO A 25 -7.65 19.94 3.08
N ARG A 26 -6.68 20.75 2.70
CA ARG A 26 -5.72 20.37 1.66
C ARG A 26 -4.91 19.18 2.17
N ASP A 27 -4.60 18.21 1.32
CA ASP A 27 -3.76 17.05 1.63
C ASP A 27 -2.31 17.39 2.02
N ARG A 28 -1.94 18.66 1.89
CA ARG A 28 -0.69 19.24 2.37
C ARG A 28 -0.73 19.67 3.85
N THR A 29 -1.79 19.30 4.57
CA THR A 29 -1.89 19.43 6.02
C THR A 29 -2.11 18.06 6.64
N PRO A 30 -1.66 17.81 7.89
CA PRO A 30 -1.88 16.52 8.56
C PRO A 30 -3.36 16.20 8.72
N GLU A 31 -4.19 17.22 9.00
CA GLU A 31 -5.64 17.07 9.12
C GLU A 31 -6.27 16.63 7.80
N GLY A 32 -5.85 17.25 6.70
CA GLY A 32 -6.35 16.93 5.38
C GLY A 32 -5.96 15.51 4.95
N ALA A 33 -4.72 15.12 5.19
CA ALA A 33 -4.24 13.76 4.94
C ALA A 33 -5.02 12.73 5.77
N TYR A 34 -5.20 13.01 7.07
CA TYR A 34 -6.02 12.15 7.95
C TYR A 34 -7.45 12.00 7.44
N GLN A 35 -8.10 13.09 7.06
CA GLN A 35 -9.48 13.04 6.55
C GLN A 35 -9.60 12.26 5.24
N ARG A 36 -8.59 12.31 4.36
CA ARG A 36 -8.56 11.50 3.14
C ARG A 36 -8.37 10.01 3.45
N VAL A 37 -7.50 9.68 4.40
CA VAL A 37 -7.38 8.31 4.92
C VAL A 37 -8.71 7.84 5.50
N ALA A 38 -9.33 8.65 6.38
CA ALA A 38 -10.61 8.32 7.01
C ALA A 38 -11.72 8.10 5.97
N ARG A 39 -11.81 8.95 4.94
CA ARG A 39 -12.77 8.79 3.86
C ARG A 39 -12.53 7.48 3.10
N ALA A 40 -11.31 7.20 2.68
CA ALA A 40 -10.97 5.99 1.94
C ALA A 40 -11.25 4.71 2.74
N VAL A 41 -10.97 4.73 4.04
CA VAL A 41 -11.29 3.62 4.96
C VAL A 41 -12.79 3.42 5.09
N ASN A 42 -13.58 4.50 5.22
CA ASN A 42 -15.04 4.41 5.32
C ASN A 42 -15.68 3.92 4.01
N GLU A 43 -15.09 4.26 2.87
CA GLU A 43 -15.48 3.77 1.54
C GLU A 43 -15.02 2.32 1.29
N GLY A 44 -14.18 1.74 2.14
CA GLY A 44 -13.57 0.42 1.95
C GLY A 44 -12.49 0.37 0.86
N ARG A 45 -11.95 1.52 0.49
CA ARG A 45 -11.00 1.68 -0.63
C ARG A 45 -9.58 1.88 -0.15
N ALA A 46 -8.91 0.78 0.19
CA ALA A 46 -7.52 0.83 0.66
C ALA A 46 -6.56 1.42 -0.39
N GLU A 47 -6.81 1.20 -1.69
CA GLU A 47 -6.02 1.78 -2.78
C GLU A 47 -5.99 3.31 -2.76
N LYS A 48 -7.08 3.95 -2.34
CA LYS A 48 -7.17 5.42 -2.30
C LYS A 48 -6.32 6.04 -1.21
N PHE A 49 -6.13 5.36 -0.09
CA PHE A 49 -5.30 5.93 0.96
C PHE A 49 -3.83 5.51 0.87
N PHE A 50 -3.47 4.59 -0.03
CA PHE A 50 -2.06 4.28 -0.30
C PHE A 50 -1.25 5.54 -0.63
N ALA A 51 -1.82 6.47 -1.40
CA ALA A 51 -1.21 7.76 -1.70
C ALA A 51 -0.90 8.62 -0.45
N TYR A 52 -1.55 8.33 0.68
CA TYR A 52 -1.39 9.01 1.97
C TYR A 52 -0.63 8.17 3.00
N THR A 53 0.08 7.12 2.59
CA THR A 53 1.11 6.47 3.38
C THR A 53 2.44 7.19 3.19
N GLU A 54 3.38 7.03 4.12
CA GLU A 54 4.70 7.65 3.96
C GLU A 54 5.51 7.00 2.82
N THR A 55 6.55 7.70 2.37
CA THR A 55 7.36 7.30 1.21
C THR A 55 7.97 5.91 1.40
N GLU A 56 8.51 5.62 2.57
CA GLU A 56 9.13 4.33 2.91
C GLU A 56 8.12 3.17 2.81
N ALA A 57 6.86 3.37 3.23
CA ALA A 57 5.80 2.38 3.09
C ALA A 57 5.47 2.11 1.62
N GLN A 58 5.43 3.17 0.80
CA GLN A 58 5.20 3.02 -0.64
C GLN A 58 6.36 2.28 -1.32
N HIS A 59 7.60 2.66 -1.01
CA HIS A 59 8.80 1.98 -1.54
C HIS A 59 8.82 0.50 -1.13
N ALA A 60 8.45 0.18 0.11
CA ALA A 60 8.37 -1.20 0.57
C ALA A 60 7.40 -2.03 -0.29
N CYS A 61 6.23 -1.50 -0.65
CA CYS A 61 5.28 -2.19 -1.53
C CYS A 61 5.85 -2.46 -2.92
N PHE A 62 6.52 -1.49 -3.54
CA PHE A 62 7.20 -1.70 -4.82
C PHE A 62 8.34 -2.71 -4.71
N THR A 63 9.08 -2.69 -3.62
CA THR A 63 10.16 -3.64 -3.32
C THR A 63 9.63 -5.07 -3.18
N ILE A 64 8.54 -5.26 -2.43
CA ILE A 64 7.86 -6.57 -2.30
C ILE A 64 7.49 -7.09 -3.68
N ARG A 65 6.77 -6.29 -4.49
CA ARG A 65 6.38 -6.68 -5.85
C ARG A 65 7.58 -7.12 -6.68
N THR A 66 8.64 -6.33 -6.67
CA THR A 66 9.83 -6.58 -7.47
C THR A 66 10.48 -7.92 -7.11
N TYR A 67 10.74 -8.16 -5.83
CA TYR A 67 11.38 -9.41 -5.39
C TYR A 67 10.46 -10.61 -5.55
N ARG A 68 9.14 -10.49 -5.31
CA ARG A 68 8.18 -11.57 -5.57
C ARG A 68 8.10 -11.93 -7.04
N LYS A 69 8.13 -10.92 -7.93
CA LYS A 69 8.18 -11.16 -9.36
C LYS A 69 9.47 -11.88 -9.76
N GLN A 70 10.62 -11.42 -9.33
CA GLN A 70 11.91 -12.04 -9.60
C GLN A 70 11.94 -13.49 -9.12
N ALA A 71 11.54 -13.74 -7.87
CA ALA A 71 11.49 -15.08 -7.30
C ALA A 71 10.56 -15.99 -8.07
N ARG A 72 9.35 -15.53 -8.39
CA ARG A 72 8.37 -16.30 -9.16
C ARG A 72 8.86 -16.64 -10.56
N ASP A 73 9.42 -15.67 -11.28
CA ASP A 73 9.95 -15.88 -12.62
C ASP A 73 11.11 -16.90 -12.59
N ARG A 74 11.95 -16.84 -11.57
CA ARG A 74 13.08 -17.76 -11.38
C ARG A 74 12.61 -19.18 -11.03
N VAL A 75 11.58 -19.31 -10.19
CA VAL A 75 10.94 -20.61 -9.89
C VAL A 75 10.38 -21.23 -11.16
N LEU A 76 9.64 -20.47 -11.95
CA LEU A 76 9.07 -20.97 -13.21
C LEU A 76 10.11 -21.46 -14.21
N ALA A 77 11.30 -20.83 -14.24
CA ALA A 77 12.39 -21.18 -15.14
C ALA A 77 13.19 -22.41 -14.69
N ALA A 78 13.43 -22.57 -13.39
CA ALA A 78 14.46 -23.48 -12.90
C ALA A 78 13.97 -24.64 -12.04
N TYR A 79 12.84 -24.48 -11.33
CA TYR A 79 12.40 -25.45 -10.34
C TYR A 79 11.71 -26.68 -10.98
N PRO A 80 11.84 -27.89 -10.35
CA PRO A 80 11.10 -29.07 -10.75
C PRO A 80 9.65 -28.99 -10.23
N GLU A 81 8.77 -29.85 -10.80
CA GLU A 81 7.45 -30.10 -10.22
C GLU A 81 7.58 -31.06 -9.00
N PRO A 82 6.71 -30.94 -7.98
CA PRO A 82 5.55 -30.01 -7.87
C PRO A 82 5.89 -28.63 -7.30
N GLU A 83 7.14 -28.43 -6.83
CA GLU A 83 7.56 -27.20 -6.14
C GLU A 83 7.38 -25.95 -7.01
N ARG A 84 7.63 -26.06 -8.31
CA ARG A 84 7.43 -25.00 -9.30
C ARG A 84 6.01 -24.44 -9.24
N THR A 85 5.03 -25.32 -9.35
CA THR A 85 3.62 -24.93 -9.36
C THR A 85 3.20 -24.32 -8.01
N GLN A 86 3.62 -24.91 -6.89
CA GLN A 86 3.25 -24.46 -5.55
C GLN A 86 3.81 -23.05 -5.24
N LEU A 87 5.13 -22.85 -5.43
CA LEU A 87 5.78 -21.57 -5.13
C LEU A 87 5.33 -20.46 -6.09
N ALA A 88 5.15 -20.79 -7.37
CA ALA A 88 4.66 -19.82 -8.36
C ALA A 88 3.23 -19.35 -8.03
N ALA A 89 2.37 -20.23 -7.53
CA ALA A 89 1.01 -19.89 -7.10
C ALA A 89 1.01 -19.09 -5.80
N GLU A 90 1.85 -19.44 -4.82
CA GLU A 90 1.96 -18.73 -3.55
C GLU A 90 2.30 -17.24 -3.74
N TRP A 91 3.23 -16.93 -4.65
CA TRP A 91 3.70 -15.57 -4.84
C TRP A 91 2.98 -14.81 -5.95
N ALA A 92 2.11 -15.47 -6.71
CA ALA A 92 1.38 -14.86 -7.81
C ALA A 92 0.62 -13.58 -7.41
N PRO A 93 -0.09 -13.50 -6.27
CA PRO A 93 -0.83 -12.29 -5.93
C PRO A 93 0.04 -11.03 -5.87
N GLU A 94 1.19 -11.10 -5.20
CA GLU A 94 2.11 -9.96 -5.06
C GLU A 94 2.96 -9.73 -6.32
N ALA A 95 3.38 -10.83 -6.98
CA ALA A 95 4.21 -10.78 -8.18
C ALA A 95 3.47 -10.22 -9.40
N LEU A 96 2.16 -10.48 -9.52
CA LEU A 96 1.30 -10.07 -10.62
C LEU A 96 0.51 -8.80 -10.33
N ALA A 97 0.66 -8.21 -9.13
CA ALA A 97 0.08 -6.92 -8.79
C ALA A 97 0.48 -5.86 -9.85
N ALA A 98 -0.45 -5.00 -10.25
CA ALA A 98 -0.17 -4.00 -11.27
C ALA A 98 0.86 -2.97 -10.77
N ASP A 99 0.72 -2.56 -9.49
CA ASP A 99 1.61 -1.60 -8.86
C ASP A 99 1.76 -1.81 -7.33
N GLY A 100 2.39 -0.85 -6.65
CA GLY A 100 2.56 -0.87 -5.20
C GLY A 100 1.27 -0.68 -4.42
N ALA A 101 0.26 -0.02 -5.00
CA ALA A 101 -1.03 0.16 -4.34
C ALA A 101 -1.78 -1.17 -4.25
N ASP A 102 -1.74 -2.00 -5.30
CA ASP A 102 -2.33 -3.34 -5.27
C ASP A 102 -1.65 -4.23 -4.23
N VAL A 103 -0.31 -4.18 -4.13
CA VAL A 103 0.42 -4.89 -3.06
C VAL A 103 -0.03 -4.41 -1.68
N PHE A 104 -0.18 -3.09 -1.50
CA PHE A 104 -0.70 -2.54 -0.27
C PHE A 104 -2.10 -3.08 0.07
N VAL A 105 -3.01 -3.13 -0.92
CA VAL A 105 -4.36 -3.67 -0.75
C VAL A 105 -4.33 -5.13 -0.30
N LEU A 106 -3.46 -5.96 -0.90
CA LEU A 106 -3.28 -7.37 -0.51
C LEU A 106 -2.87 -7.49 0.96
N HIS A 107 -1.86 -6.70 1.39
CA HIS A 107 -1.41 -6.71 2.78
C HIS A 107 -2.45 -6.12 3.74
N ALA A 108 -3.14 -5.05 3.35
CA ALA A 108 -4.19 -4.44 4.14
C ALA A 108 -5.35 -5.40 4.39
N ALA A 109 -5.77 -6.16 3.38
CA ALA A 109 -6.80 -7.18 3.49
C ALA A 109 -6.33 -8.35 4.39
N LYS A 110 -5.17 -8.94 4.10
CA LYS A 110 -4.59 -10.06 4.85
C LYS A 110 -4.44 -9.76 6.35
N ARG A 111 -4.14 -8.51 6.70
CA ARG A 111 -3.88 -8.08 8.08
C ARG A 111 -5.06 -7.36 8.75
N GLY A 112 -6.19 -7.21 8.04
CA GLY A 112 -7.39 -6.53 8.54
C GLY A 112 -7.16 -5.05 8.91
N TRP A 113 -6.26 -4.35 8.20
CA TRP A 113 -5.89 -2.98 8.53
C TRP A 113 -7.03 -1.99 8.32
N VAL A 114 -7.81 -2.15 7.25
CA VAL A 114 -8.94 -1.27 6.95
C VAL A 114 -10.00 -1.36 8.05
N ASP A 115 -10.34 -2.57 8.48
CA ASP A 115 -11.36 -2.78 9.52
C ASP A 115 -10.90 -2.29 10.89
N ARG A 116 -9.61 -2.45 11.21
CA ARG A 116 -9.02 -1.88 12.42
C ARG A 116 -9.10 -0.36 12.41
N LEU A 117 -8.65 0.28 11.34
CA LEU A 117 -8.75 1.72 11.20
C LEU A 117 -10.19 2.21 11.29
N ARG A 118 -11.14 1.53 10.64
CA ARG A 118 -12.57 1.91 10.66
C ARG A 118 -13.13 1.97 12.08
N ARG A 119 -12.72 1.07 12.96
CA ARG A 119 -13.12 1.09 14.38
C ARG A 119 -12.50 2.24 15.15
N ASP A 120 -11.27 2.60 14.84
CA ASP A 120 -10.46 3.54 15.63
C ASP A 120 -10.61 4.99 15.14
N LEU A 121 -10.92 5.20 13.86
CA LEU A 121 -11.10 6.53 13.30
C LEU A 121 -12.26 7.27 13.95
N SER A 122 -12.05 8.56 14.21
CA SER A 122 -13.07 9.50 14.74
C SER A 122 -12.67 10.94 14.41
N GLY A 123 -13.43 11.92 14.86
CA GLY A 123 -13.10 13.34 14.68
C GLY A 123 -11.71 13.69 15.23
N ILE A 124 -11.10 14.72 14.67
CA ILE A 124 -9.81 15.25 15.12
C ILE A 124 -10.04 16.07 16.38
N ALA A 125 -9.32 15.75 17.47
CA ALA A 125 -9.31 16.52 18.70
C ALA A 125 -8.13 17.49 18.74
N LYS A 126 -6.94 17.06 18.33
CA LYS A 126 -5.72 17.86 18.37
C LYS A 126 -4.75 17.45 17.28
N VAL A 127 -3.99 18.41 16.77
CA VAL A 127 -2.86 18.17 15.85
C VAL A 127 -1.62 18.83 16.40
N GLU A 128 -0.54 18.08 16.47
CA GLU A 128 0.78 18.57 16.88
C GLU A 128 1.72 18.40 15.69
N ILE A 129 2.44 19.46 15.32
CA ILE A 129 3.39 19.44 14.21
C ILE A 129 4.76 19.82 14.75
N VAL A 130 5.76 18.96 14.50
CA VAL A 130 7.15 19.19 14.84
C VAL A 130 7.99 18.94 13.59
N ARG A 131 8.37 20.00 12.89
CA ARG A 131 9.11 19.95 11.62
C ARG A 131 8.37 19.08 10.57
N GLU A 132 8.99 17.99 10.14
CA GLU A 132 8.47 17.04 9.14
C GLU A 132 7.57 15.93 9.75
N ARG A 133 7.27 16.02 11.03
CA ARG A 133 6.44 15.04 11.74
C ARG A 133 5.21 15.70 12.31
N ALA A 134 4.09 14.97 12.26
CA ALA A 134 2.85 15.40 12.89
C ALA A 134 2.19 14.25 13.61
N THR A 135 1.44 14.57 14.65
CA THR A 135 0.56 13.63 15.35
C THR A 135 -0.85 14.17 15.31
N VAL A 136 -1.75 13.41 14.72
CA VAL A 136 -3.20 13.67 14.75
C VAL A 136 -3.79 12.83 15.88
N GLN A 137 -4.30 13.49 16.91
CA GLN A 137 -5.03 12.85 17.99
C GLN A 137 -6.53 12.95 17.72
N THR A 138 -7.21 11.80 17.80
CA THR A 138 -8.66 11.73 17.59
C THR A 138 -9.43 11.96 18.89
N VAL A 139 -10.74 12.22 18.78
CA VAL A 139 -11.64 12.35 19.93
C VAL A 139 -11.68 11.06 20.77
N LYS A 140 -11.47 9.90 20.17
CA LYS A 140 -11.33 8.62 20.87
C LYS A 140 -9.97 8.44 21.57
N GLY A 141 -9.06 9.42 21.47
CA GLY A 141 -7.73 9.35 22.08
C GLY A 141 -6.68 8.63 21.24
N THR A 142 -7.02 8.03 20.10
CA THR A 142 -6.06 7.38 19.22
C THR A 142 -5.13 8.41 18.59
N ARG A 143 -3.83 8.10 18.54
CA ARG A 143 -2.80 8.96 17.96
C ARG A 143 -2.28 8.36 16.66
N TYR A 144 -2.35 9.14 15.59
CA TYR A 144 -1.84 8.79 14.26
C TYR A 144 -0.63 9.64 13.93
N ALA A 145 0.51 9.00 13.73
CA ALA A 145 1.73 9.67 13.34
C ALA A 145 1.78 9.84 11.81
N PHE A 146 2.17 11.02 11.38
CA PHE A 146 2.35 11.39 9.98
C PHE A 146 3.76 11.94 9.77
N ARG A 147 4.29 11.76 8.57
CA ARG A 147 5.53 12.34 8.09
C ARG A 147 5.28 13.12 6.81
N ARG A 148 5.87 14.30 6.70
CA ARG A 148 5.80 15.12 5.50
C ARG A 148 6.72 14.53 4.44
N ARG A 149 6.19 14.32 3.26
CA ARG A 149 6.91 13.83 2.08
C ARG A 149 7.49 15.00 1.30
N ASP A 150 8.45 14.74 0.41
CA ASP A 150 9.11 15.77 -0.42
C ASP A 150 8.12 16.52 -1.31
N ASN A 151 7.04 15.88 -1.75
CA ASN A 151 5.95 16.52 -2.50
C ASN A 151 5.00 17.38 -1.63
N GLY A 152 5.27 17.49 -0.33
CA GLY A 152 4.48 18.24 0.63
C GLY A 152 3.25 17.54 1.19
N ILE A 153 2.91 16.35 0.70
CA ILE A 153 1.80 15.54 1.24
C ILE A 153 2.23 14.90 2.55
N TRP A 154 1.31 14.80 3.51
CA TRP A 154 1.54 14.09 4.76
C TRP A 154 1.18 12.62 4.63
N GLY A 155 2.13 11.75 4.93
CA GLY A 155 1.98 10.30 4.87
C GLY A 155 1.83 9.67 6.24
N LEU A 156 0.82 8.80 6.40
CA LEU A 156 0.59 8.00 7.60
C LEU A 156 1.71 6.96 7.76
N THR A 157 2.33 6.88 8.95
CA THR A 157 3.47 5.99 9.22
C THR A 157 3.07 4.63 9.78
N LEU A 158 1.79 4.43 10.08
CA LEU A 158 1.28 3.28 10.84
C LEU A 158 1.69 1.91 10.28
N PHE A 159 1.85 1.79 8.97
CA PHE A 159 2.08 0.49 8.29
C PHE A 159 3.53 0.28 7.87
N THR A 160 4.37 1.29 7.99
CA THR A 160 5.73 1.31 7.44
C THR A 160 6.59 0.17 7.96
N ALA A 161 6.65 -0.02 9.28
CA ALA A 161 7.47 -1.09 9.87
C ALA A 161 7.04 -2.49 9.39
N ALA A 162 5.72 -2.73 9.29
CA ALA A 162 5.18 -4.00 8.83
C ALA A 162 5.48 -4.26 7.35
N LEU A 163 5.34 -3.24 6.49
CA LEU A 163 5.64 -3.35 5.07
C LEU A 163 7.14 -3.48 4.81
N HIS A 164 7.96 -2.79 5.58
CA HIS A 164 9.43 -2.92 5.49
C HIS A 164 9.89 -4.34 5.83
N ALA A 165 9.36 -4.92 6.91
CA ALA A 165 9.66 -6.31 7.28
C ALA A 165 9.26 -7.31 6.18
N GLU A 166 8.12 -7.08 5.50
CA GLU A 166 7.71 -7.91 4.36
C GLU A 166 8.62 -7.71 3.13
N ALA A 167 9.08 -6.48 2.88
CA ALA A 167 10.03 -6.21 1.80
C ALA A 167 11.37 -6.92 2.03
N GLU A 168 11.88 -6.88 3.26
CA GLU A 168 13.08 -7.62 3.65
C GLU A 168 12.89 -9.14 3.51
N LYS A 169 11.71 -9.65 3.91
CA LYS A 169 11.38 -11.06 3.72
C LYS A 169 11.38 -11.42 2.24
N ALA A 170 10.71 -10.65 1.41
CA ALA A 170 10.66 -10.89 -0.04
C ALA A 170 12.06 -10.89 -0.67
N ALA A 171 12.95 -10.00 -0.23
CA ALA A 171 14.34 -9.95 -0.69
C ALA A 171 15.13 -11.22 -0.29
N ARG A 172 14.99 -11.67 0.97
CA ARG A 172 15.64 -12.92 1.44
C ARG A 172 15.10 -14.14 0.69
N ASP A 173 13.81 -14.22 0.50
CA ASP A 173 13.18 -15.32 -0.26
C ASP A 173 13.69 -15.35 -1.71
N ALA A 174 13.77 -14.20 -2.38
CA ALA A 174 14.29 -14.11 -3.73
C ALA A 174 15.76 -14.56 -3.84
N ALA A 175 16.59 -14.17 -2.88
CA ALA A 175 17.99 -14.60 -2.82
C ALA A 175 18.13 -16.11 -2.60
N LEU A 176 17.29 -16.71 -1.75
CA LEU A 176 17.27 -18.14 -1.53
C LEU A 176 16.82 -18.90 -2.78
N ILE A 177 15.79 -18.42 -3.46
CA ILE A 177 15.31 -18.98 -4.71
C ILE A 177 16.38 -18.96 -5.79
N GLU A 178 17.10 -17.85 -5.95
CA GLU A 178 18.17 -17.75 -6.93
C GLU A 178 19.29 -18.78 -6.67
N LYS A 179 19.68 -18.93 -5.41
CA LYS A 179 20.67 -19.96 -5.02
C LYS A 179 20.18 -21.37 -5.37
N ASN A 180 18.98 -21.74 -4.96
CA ASN A 180 18.42 -23.08 -5.21
C ASN A 180 18.22 -23.33 -6.72
N ALA A 181 17.79 -22.32 -7.47
CA ALA A 181 17.67 -22.41 -8.92
C ALA A 181 18.99 -22.77 -9.59
N GLY A 182 20.09 -22.15 -9.17
CA GLY A 182 21.42 -22.49 -9.64
C GLY A 182 21.83 -23.92 -9.30
N ASP A 183 21.42 -24.46 -8.16
CA ASP A 183 21.66 -25.85 -7.80
C ASP A 183 20.88 -26.81 -8.71
N TYR A 184 19.59 -26.55 -8.99
CA TYR A 184 18.79 -27.35 -9.93
C TYR A 184 19.34 -27.32 -11.35
N GLU A 185 19.81 -26.17 -11.82
CA GLU A 185 20.43 -26.04 -13.16
C GLU A 185 21.72 -26.85 -13.27
N ARG A 186 22.55 -26.86 -12.23
CA ARG A 186 23.79 -27.66 -12.19
C ARG A 186 23.52 -29.16 -12.22
N VAL A 187 22.53 -29.62 -11.48
CA VAL A 187 22.12 -31.04 -11.49
C VAL A 187 21.64 -31.43 -12.88
N ARG A 188 20.74 -30.66 -13.48
CA ARG A 188 20.23 -30.91 -14.86
C ARG A 188 21.34 -30.90 -15.92
N GLY A 189 22.32 -30.01 -15.77
CA GLY A 189 23.48 -29.95 -16.67
C GLY A 189 24.35 -31.22 -16.61
N ARG A 190 24.57 -31.79 -15.42
CA ARG A 190 25.32 -33.05 -15.24
C ARG A 190 24.58 -34.23 -15.84
N GLU A 191 23.26 -34.33 -15.63
CA GLU A 191 22.43 -35.40 -16.18
C GLU A 191 22.45 -35.42 -17.71
N ARG A 192 22.34 -34.25 -18.36
CA ARG A 192 22.46 -34.14 -19.82
C ARG A 192 23.83 -34.54 -20.32
N GLY A 193 24.91 -34.06 -19.72
CA GLY A 193 26.27 -34.43 -20.09
C GLY A 193 26.57 -35.92 -19.94
N ALA A 194 25.90 -36.61 -18.99
CA ALA A 194 26.05 -38.05 -18.83
C ALA A 194 25.29 -38.85 -19.91
N ILE A 195 24.21 -38.30 -20.44
CA ILE A 195 23.41 -38.94 -21.53
C ILE A 195 24.11 -38.77 -22.88
N ASP A 196 24.70 -37.59 -23.14
CA ASP A 196 25.35 -37.25 -24.44
C ASP A 196 26.77 -37.82 -24.57
N GLY A 197 27.38 -38.31 -23.49
CA GLY A 197 28.75 -38.86 -23.45
C GLY A 197 28.85 -40.39 -23.35
N GLY A 198 27.73 -41.13 -23.38
CA GLY A 198 27.63 -42.59 -23.38
C GLY A 198 27.19 -43.13 -24.73
#